data_642f473e2d33359205abe931b5fcb478
#
_entry.id   642f473e2d33359205abe931b5fcb478
#
_cell.length_a   1.000
_cell.length_b   1.000
_cell.length_c   1.000
_cell.angle_alpha   90.00
_cell.angle_beta   90.00
_cell.angle_gamma   90.00
#
_symmetry.space_group_name_H-M   'P 1'
#
loop_
_entity.id
_entity.type
_entity.pdbx_description
1 polymer ?
#
loop_
_entity_poly.entity_id
_entity_poly.type
_entity_poly.pdbx_seq_one_letter_code
_entity_poly.pdbx_strand_id
1 'polypeptide(L)'
;MSGIDIKKPETREELIKMLTESTKKTTLEKAIRKTKPTTPTLSATAKALNIHRDTLYTWLKELNVDFKTVMEQIPTDEPAKPSASGSTYLIGEALLGEGNEIAHVDLMIGDKQGIVGTAFASGMSNLSVGHTPLLAVIRPNLPSKPYTLLVPKVTVKNMDDAGKIFGPAQAAIAKAVADSVEEGIIPRDKVDDWVIICSVFIHPQATDFRKVYMYNYSATKLALKRALTKYPSLEKMLYDKDRAKHPIMGFKVPRLWRPPYLQISLDNPDLERAKKVIAQLPGSDRIIVEVGTPLIKRYGTRAMNDLRQTNKDAFMVADLKTLDVGKVEVDIAYEDTADAVVAAGLAPPETLDSFVHEARRLGIYGVIDMLNVEDIVAKLKSLKEFPDVVILHRGIDQETGKTSGLERIKIIRQAFSNKKFLIAVAGGIVPETAKEALELGADIIIVGRYVTQSKDIERAVRDFLELTPTMREDIDLYRVHTE
;
A
#
# COMPACT_ATOMS: atom_id res chain seq x y z
N MET A 1 -18.27 -27.50 -12.23
CA MET A 1 -19.30 -27.07 -11.27
C MET A 1 -19.74 -28.29 -10.48
N SER A 2 -19.23 -28.50 -9.30
CA SER A 2 -19.77 -29.45 -8.33
C SER A 2 -19.84 -28.69 -7.01
N GLY A 3 -21.10 -28.39 -6.63
CA GLY A 3 -21.39 -27.66 -5.40
C GLY A 3 -20.99 -28.51 -4.19
N ILE A 4 -20.27 -27.93 -3.29
CA ILE A 4 -20.05 -28.47 -1.96
C ILE A 4 -21.37 -28.29 -1.21
N ASP A 5 -22.03 -29.38 -0.98
CA ASP A 5 -23.27 -29.46 -0.18
C ASP A 5 -22.89 -29.21 1.29
N ILE A 6 -23.00 -27.98 1.74
CA ILE A 6 -22.78 -27.61 3.14
C ILE A 6 -24.04 -28.02 3.88
N LYS A 7 -24.03 -29.21 4.53
CA LYS A 7 -25.07 -29.59 5.48
C LYS A 7 -25.25 -28.49 6.52
N LYS A 8 -26.46 -27.96 6.63
CA LYS A 8 -26.81 -27.03 7.71
C LYS A 8 -26.64 -27.72 9.05
N PRO A 9 -25.96 -27.10 10.02
CA PRO A 9 -25.81 -27.65 11.37
C PRO A 9 -27.20 -27.79 12.03
N GLU A 10 -27.48 -28.95 12.57
CA GLU A 10 -28.76 -29.24 13.23
C GLU A 10 -28.75 -28.82 14.70
N THR A 11 -27.56 -28.61 15.30
CA THR A 11 -27.41 -28.22 16.71
C THR A 11 -26.45 -27.03 16.89
N ARG A 12 -26.62 -26.33 18.02
CA ARG A 12 -25.73 -25.20 18.39
C ARG A 12 -24.27 -25.66 18.59
N GLU A 13 -24.04 -26.86 19.04
CA GLU A 13 -22.71 -27.44 19.27
C GLU A 13 -22.01 -27.75 17.94
N GLU A 14 -22.73 -28.30 16.98
CA GLU A 14 -22.22 -28.49 15.61
C GLU A 14 -21.86 -27.17 14.93
N LEU A 15 -22.67 -26.13 15.11
CA LEU A 15 -22.38 -24.80 14.58
C LEU A 15 -21.08 -24.22 15.19
N ILE A 16 -20.89 -24.35 16.50
CA ILE A 16 -19.67 -23.90 17.19
C ILE A 16 -18.45 -24.67 16.70
N LYS A 17 -18.57 -25.99 16.53
CA LYS A 17 -17.50 -26.84 16.00
C LYS A 17 -17.12 -26.46 14.58
N MET A 18 -18.11 -26.28 13.69
CA MET A 18 -17.89 -25.82 12.29
C MET A 18 -17.23 -24.43 12.22
N LEU A 19 -17.66 -23.49 13.06
CA LEU A 19 -17.05 -22.15 13.12
C LEU A 19 -15.61 -22.22 13.65
N THR A 20 -15.32 -23.05 14.63
CA THR A 20 -13.97 -23.24 15.18
C THR A 20 -13.04 -23.89 14.15
N GLU A 21 -13.51 -24.90 13.42
CA GLU A 21 -12.73 -25.56 12.35
C GLU A 21 -12.50 -24.60 11.17
N SER A 22 -13.53 -23.85 10.76
CA SER A 22 -13.41 -22.82 9.71
C SER A 22 -12.39 -21.73 10.09
N THR A 23 -12.38 -21.29 11.35
CA THR A 23 -11.41 -20.30 11.84
C THR A 23 -9.99 -20.86 11.82
N LYS A 24 -9.78 -22.10 12.27
CA LYS A 24 -8.48 -22.79 12.25
C LYS A 24 -7.99 -22.98 10.81
N LYS A 25 -8.88 -23.42 9.91
CA LYS A 25 -8.60 -23.55 8.47
C LYS A 25 -8.12 -22.24 7.86
N THR A 26 -8.89 -21.15 8.05
CA THR A 26 -8.54 -19.82 7.55
C THR A 26 -7.22 -19.31 8.13
N THR A 27 -6.93 -19.60 9.40
CA THR A 27 -5.68 -19.21 10.06
C THR A 27 -4.49 -19.95 9.48
N LEU A 28 -4.62 -21.26 9.24
CA LEU A 28 -3.57 -22.07 8.62
C LEU A 28 -3.29 -21.63 7.19
N GLU A 29 -4.33 -21.39 6.37
CA GLU A 29 -4.17 -20.88 5.01
C GLU A 29 -3.46 -19.52 4.98
N LYS A 30 -3.81 -18.61 5.89
CA LYS A 30 -3.14 -17.31 6.03
C LYS A 30 -1.68 -17.45 6.44
N ALA A 31 -1.38 -18.35 7.41
CA ALA A 31 0.00 -18.61 7.82
C ALA A 31 0.85 -19.17 6.67
N ILE A 32 0.32 -20.11 5.89
CA ILE A 32 1.00 -20.66 4.70
C ILE A 32 1.24 -19.56 3.66
N ARG A 33 0.26 -18.73 3.37
CA ARG A 33 0.41 -17.60 2.41
C ARG A 33 1.47 -16.59 2.84
N LYS A 34 1.66 -16.40 4.15
CA LYS A 34 2.65 -15.47 4.71
C LYS A 34 4.10 -15.95 4.51
N THR A 35 4.34 -17.26 4.40
CA THR A 35 5.71 -17.80 4.33
C THR A 35 6.44 -17.51 3.02
N LYS A 36 5.71 -17.24 1.90
CA LYS A 36 6.30 -17.00 0.55
C LYS A 36 7.58 -17.81 0.30
N PRO A 37 7.57 -19.15 0.40
CA PRO A 37 8.79 -19.93 0.23
C PRO A 37 9.31 -19.78 -1.20
N THR A 38 10.62 -19.64 -1.35
CA THR A 38 11.31 -19.57 -2.66
C THR A 38 11.07 -20.82 -3.53
N THR A 39 10.75 -21.93 -2.89
CA THR A 39 10.26 -23.16 -3.55
C THR A 39 8.96 -23.58 -2.85
N PRO A 40 7.84 -23.74 -3.58
CA PRO A 40 6.53 -24.03 -2.99
C PRO A 40 6.44 -25.51 -2.59
N THR A 41 7.27 -25.96 -1.67
CA THR A 41 7.23 -27.32 -1.14
C THR A 41 6.77 -27.35 0.31
N LEU A 42 6.13 -28.47 0.70
CA LEU A 42 5.66 -28.66 2.06
C LEU A 42 6.78 -28.52 3.10
N SER A 43 7.98 -29.00 2.76
CA SER A 43 9.18 -28.92 3.62
C SER A 43 9.67 -27.49 3.79
N ALA A 44 9.73 -26.72 2.72
CA ALA A 44 10.15 -25.30 2.76
C ALA A 44 9.14 -24.46 3.57
N THR A 45 7.84 -24.68 3.37
CA THR A 45 6.79 -24.00 4.11
C THR A 45 6.80 -24.37 5.60
N ALA A 46 6.97 -25.64 5.94
CA ALA A 46 7.08 -26.07 7.34
C ALA A 46 8.29 -25.43 8.04
N LYS A 47 9.43 -25.37 7.35
CA LYS A 47 10.65 -24.69 7.83
C LYS A 47 10.39 -23.19 8.07
N ALA A 48 9.72 -22.51 7.13
CA ALA A 48 9.38 -21.08 7.26
C ALA A 48 8.37 -20.80 8.38
N LEU A 49 7.51 -21.77 8.71
CA LEU A 49 6.58 -21.71 9.85
C LEU A 49 7.23 -22.16 11.18
N ASN A 50 8.50 -22.55 11.14
CA ASN A 50 9.23 -23.11 12.31
C ASN A 50 8.52 -24.30 12.97
N ILE A 51 7.98 -25.22 12.15
CA ILE A 51 7.32 -26.45 12.58
C ILE A 51 7.87 -27.67 11.83
N HIS A 52 7.64 -28.88 12.37
CA HIS A 52 8.01 -30.09 11.66
C HIS A 52 7.10 -30.33 10.45
N ARG A 53 7.63 -30.89 9.36
CA ARG A 53 6.90 -31.18 8.12
C ARG A 53 5.64 -32.05 8.38
N ASP A 54 5.77 -33.05 9.23
CA ASP A 54 4.67 -33.98 9.52
C ASP A 54 3.54 -33.28 10.32
N THR A 55 3.90 -32.30 11.16
CA THR A 55 2.92 -31.46 11.87
C THR A 55 2.12 -30.63 10.88
N LEU A 56 2.77 -29.99 9.89
CA LEU A 56 2.08 -29.25 8.83
C LEU A 56 1.17 -30.18 8.01
N TYR A 57 1.67 -31.36 7.64
CA TYR A 57 0.90 -32.35 6.88
C TYR A 57 -0.35 -32.80 7.64
N THR A 58 -0.22 -33.06 8.94
CA THR A 58 -1.34 -33.45 9.82
C THR A 58 -2.39 -32.35 9.87
N TRP A 59 -1.99 -31.09 10.09
CA TRP A 59 -2.92 -29.96 10.14
C TRP A 59 -3.64 -29.72 8.80
N LEU A 60 -2.95 -29.85 7.68
CA LEU A 60 -3.56 -29.73 6.35
C LEU A 60 -4.65 -30.79 6.14
N LYS A 61 -4.37 -32.02 6.59
CA LYS A 61 -5.31 -33.13 6.48
C LYS A 61 -6.51 -32.97 7.43
N GLU A 62 -6.27 -32.64 8.69
CA GLU A 62 -7.32 -32.45 9.69
C GLU A 62 -8.27 -31.31 9.39
N LEU A 63 -7.75 -30.22 8.83
CA LEU A 63 -8.52 -29.02 8.49
C LEU A 63 -9.02 -29.01 7.04
N ASN A 64 -8.81 -30.09 6.30
CA ASN A 64 -9.17 -30.23 4.89
C ASN A 64 -8.71 -29.02 4.05
N VAL A 65 -7.41 -28.66 4.20
CA VAL A 65 -6.76 -27.58 3.45
C VAL A 65 -5.94 -28.18 2.31
N ASP A 66 -6.28 -27.85 1.09
CA ASP A 66 -5.46 -28.22 -0.06
C ASP A 66 -4.27 -27.27 -0.18
N PHE A 67 -3.09 -27.76 0.19
CA PHE A 67 -1.84 -27.03 0.15
C PHE A 67 -1.53 -26.44 -1.23
N LYS A 68 -1.80 -27.21 -2.29
CA LYS A 68 -1.55 -26.76 -3.67
C LYS A 68 -2.43 -25.56 -4.03
N THR A 69 -3.71 -25.64 -3.74
CA THR A 69 -4.66 -24.52 -3.96
C THR A 69 -4.28 -23.29 -3.16
N VAL A 70 -3.85 -23.42 -1.89
CA VAL A 70 -3.40 -22.30 -1.08
C VAL A 70 -2.14 -21.68 -1.65
N MET A 71 -1.19 -22.48 -2.12
CA MET A 71 0.05 -22.00 -2.74
C MET A 71 -0.19 -21.32 -4.09
N GLU A 72 -1.13 -21.82 -4.90
CA GLU A 72 -1.54 -21.20 -6.16
C GLU A 72 -2.22 -19.84 -6.00
N GLN A 73 -2.83 -19.60 -4.83
CA GLN A 73 -3.45 -18.33 -4.48
C GLN A 73 -2.51 -17.33 -3.80
N ILE A 74 -1.27 -17.74 -3.49
CA ILE A 74 -0.24 -16.77 -3.08
C ILE A 74 0.13 -16.00 -4.35
N PRO A 75 0.04 -14.67 -4.38
CA PRO A 75 0.57 -13.90 -5.48
C PRO A 75 2.07 -14.19 -5.58
N THR A 76 2.44 -15.05 -6.50
CA THR A 76 3.84 -15.35 -6.76
C THR A 76 4.42 -14.17 -7.55
N ASP A 77 5.64 -13.77 -7.20
CA ASP A 77 6.45 -12.94 -8.08
C ASP A 77 6.89 -13.77 -9.32
N GLU A 78 6.27 -14.93 -9.55
CA GLU A 78 6.52 -15.81 -10.69
C GLU A 78 5.46 -15.66 -11.80
N PRO A 79 5.89 -15.83 -13.03
CA PRO A 79 5.23 -15.41 -14.24
C PRO A 79 4.11 -16.33 -14.73
N ALA A 80 3.05 -15.73 -15.29
CA ALA A 80 2.10 -16.44 -16.14
C ALA A 80 2.79 -16.94 -17.43
N LYS A 81 2.57 -18.20 -17.81
CA LYS A 81 3.03 -18.73 -19.09
C LYS A 81 2.37 -17.97 -20.27
N PRO A 82 3.12 -17.64 -21.33
CA PRO A 82 2.61 -16.82 -22.42
C PRO A 82 1.54 -17.57 -23.24
N SER A 83 0.43 -16.87 -23.54
CA SER A 83 -0.58 -17.32 -24.51
C SER A 83 -0.18 -16.89 -25.92
N ALA A 84 -0.30 -17.79 -26.88
CA ALA A 84 0.04 -17.56 -28.29
C ALA A 84 -1.03 -16.77 -29.04
N SER A 85 -0.58 -15.89 -29.93
CA SER A 85 -1.15 -15.17 -31.05
C SER A 85 -1.40 -13.69 -30.85
N GLY A 86 -0.38 -12.91 -31.23
CA GLY A 86 -0.38 -11.45 -31.34
C GLY A 86 1.08 -10.98 -31.39
N SER A 87 1.37 -9.87 -32.04
CA SER A 87 2.70 -9.24 -32.00
C SER A 87 3.16 -9.08 -30.55
N THR A 88 4.33 -9.59 -30.21
CA THR A 88 4.87 -9.52 -28.84
C THR A 88 5.20 -8.08 -28.50
N TYR A 89 4.61 -7.59 -27.43
CA TYR A 89 4.88 -6.28 -26.85
C TYR A 89 4.87 -6.42 -25.33
N LEU A 90 6.03 -6.38 -24.72
CA LEU A 90 6.23 -6.58 -23.29
C LEU A 90 7.01 -5.40 -22.70
N ILE A 91 6.63 -5.00 -21.49
CA ILE A 91 7.25 -3.91 -20.75
C ILE A 91 7.81 -4.46 -19.44
N GLY A 92 9.00 -4.00 -19.08
CA GLY A 92 9.60 -4.28 -17.78
C GLY A 92 10.23 -3.03 -17.20
N GLU A 93 10.17 -2.93 -15.89
CA GLU A 93 10.72 -1.84 -15.11
C GLU A 93 11.51 -2.39 -13.93
N ALA A 94 12.64 -1.75 -13.59
CA ALA A 94 13.37 -2.03 -12.36
C ALA A 94 14.17 -0.82 -11.89
N LEU A 95 14.10 -0.57 -10.57
CA LEU A 95 14.90 0.40 -9.87
C LEU A 95 15.79 -0.35 -8.86
N LEU A 96 17.10 -0.19 -8.95
CA LEU A 96 18.07 -0.83 -8.04
C LEU A 96 19.19 0.15 -7.65
N GLY A 97 19.81 -0.14 -6.52
CA GLY A 97 20.91 0.66 -6.00
C GLY A 97 20.47 1.72 -5.01
N GLU A 98 21.43 2.50 -4.56
CA GLU A 98 21.27 3.55 -3.57
C GLU A 98 22.14 4.77 -3.89
N GLY A 99 21.83 5.90 -3.26
CA GLY A 99 22.58 7.14 -3.45
C GLY A 99 22.52 7.66 -4.88
N ASN A 100 23.65 8.19 -5.37
CA ASN A 100 23.77 8.73 -6.71
C ASN A 100 24.00 7.64 -7.78
N GLU A 101 24.40 6.44 -7.40
CA GLU A 101 24.65 5.31 -8.30
C GLU A 101 23.38 4.51 -8.62
N ILE A 102 22.21 4.96 -8.18
CA ILE A 102 20.92 4.32 -8.46
C ILE A 102 20.72 4.11 -9.96
N ALA A 103 20.24 2.93 -10.34
CA ALA A 103 19.89 2.59 -11.71
C ALA A 103 18.39 2.37 -11.84
N HIS A 104 17.74 3.11 -12.74
CA HIS A 104 16.35 2.92 -13.12
C HIS A 104 16.28 2.56 -14.60
N VAL A 105 15.81 1.37 -14.87
CA VAL A 105 15.68 0.80 -16.21
C VAL A 105 14.21 0.58 -16.53
N ASP A 106 13.73 1.18 -17.61
CA ASP A 106 12.48 0.81 -18.29
C ASP A 106 12.83 0.20 -19.62
N LEU A 107 12.22 -0.92 -19.96
CA LEU A 107 12.44 -1.52 -21.26
C LEU A 107 11.17 -2.01 -21.94
N MET A 108 11.22 -2.03 -23.25
CA MET A 108 10.28 -2.72 -24.10
C MET A 108 11.02 -3.82 -24.86
N ILE A 109 10.42 -5.01 -24.91
CA ILE A 109 10.93 -6.14 -25.71
C ILE A 109 9.79 -6.73 -26.53
N GLY A 110 10.04 -7.03 -27.78
CA GLY A 110 9.02 -7.62 -28.65
C GLY A 110 9.45 -7.72 -30.09
N ASP A 111 8.48 -8.04 -30.94
CA ASP A 111 8.70 -8.39 -32.32
C ASP A 111 9.28 -7.23 -33.16
N LYS A 112 10.31 -7.56 -33.93
CA LYS A 112 10.97 -6.68 -34.90
C LYS A 112 9.99 -6.15 -35.97
N GLN A 113 8.97 -6.93 -36.31
CA GLN A 113 7.91 -6.55 -37.23
C GLN A 113 6.72 -5.88 -36.54
N GLY A 114 6.75 -5.73 -35.20
CA GLY A 114 5.69 -5.15 -34.40
C GLY A 114 5.95 -3.70 -33.98
N ILE A 115 5.18 -3.27 -32.96
CA ILE A 115 5.28 -1.92 -32.40
C ILE A 115 6.67 -1.63 -31.85
N VAL A 116 7.28 -2.61 -31.17
CA VAL A 116 8.64 -2.45 -30.61
C VAL A 116 9.66 -2.27 -31.72
N GLY A 117 9.56 -3.02 -32.82
CA GLY A 117 10.44 -2.86 -33.98
C GLY A 117 10.28 -1.49 -34.66
N THR A 118 9.05 -0.98 -34.79
CA THR A 118 8.79 0.35 -35.31
C THR A 118 9.41 1.45 -34.43
N ALA A 119 9.23 1.33 -33.10
CA ALA A 119 9.83 2.26 -32.13
C ALA A 119 11.38 2.16 -32.15
N PHE A 120 11.92 0.96 -32.28
CA PHE A 120 13.37 0.74 -32.40
C PHE A 120 13.95 1.42 -33.64
N ALA A 121 13.35 1.21 -34.82
CA ALA A 121 13.77 1.82 -36.07
C ALA A 121 13.67 3.36 -36.01
N SER A 122 12.58 3.89 -35.42
CA SER A 122 12.42 5.32 -35.20
C SER A 122 13.49 5.88 -34.25
N GLY A 123 13.77 5.17 -33.13
CA GLY A 123 14.82 5.57 -32.19
C GLY A 123 16.22 5.56 -32.80
N MET A 124 16.51 4.63 -33.73
CA MET A 124 17.79 4.56 -34.45
C MET A 124 17.97 5.69 -35.46
N SER A 125 16.88 6.18 -36.05
CA SER A 125 16.92 7.19 -37.15
C SER A 125 16.70 8.63 -36.66
N ASN A 126 16.08 8.83 -35.50
CA ASN A 126 15.77 10.16 -34.97
C ASN A 126 16.77 10.55 -33.88
N LEU A 127 17.56 11.58 -34.16
CA LEU A 127 18.50 12.13 -33.19
C LEU A 127 17.82 13.19 -32.34
N SER A 128 17.85 13.01 -31.02
CA SER A 128 17.38 13.98 -30.04
C SER A 128 18.57 14.61 -29.31
N VAL A 129 18.61 15.95 -29.23
CA VAL A 129 19.70 16.65 -28.54
C VAL A 129 19.79 16.18 -27.08
N GLY A 130 20.97 15.69 -26.68
CA GLY A 130 21.24 15.19 -25.32
C GLY A 130 20.61 13.85 -24.97
N HIS A 131 19.86 13.21 -25.87
CA HIS A 131 19.23 11.91 -25.68
C HIS A 131 19.50 10.97 -26.85
N THR A 132 20.68 11.07 -27.44
CA THR A 132 21.07 10.25 -28.59
C THR A 132 21.08 8.76 -28.21
N PRO A 133 20.26 7.93 -28.85
CA PRO A 133 20.25 6.49 -28.61
C PRO A 133 21.55 5.84 -29.09
N LEU A 134 21.90 4.73 -28.46
CA LEU A 134 23.10 3.93 -28.80
C LEU A 134 22.74 2.45 -28.88
N LEU A 135 23.23 1.76 -29.90
CA LEU A 135 23.13 0.32 -29.95
C LEU A 135 24.06 -0.32 -28.91
N ALA A 136 23.50 -1.15 -28.02
CA ALA A 136 24.26 -1.81 -26.99
C ALA A 136 25.18 -2.90 -27.58
N VAL A 137 26.46 -2.85 -27.23
CA VAL A 137 27.48 -3.77 -27.74
C VAL A 137 28.22 -4.44 -26.58
N ILE A 138 28.52 -5.74 -26.73
CA ILE A 138 29.38 -6.51 -25.80
C ILE A 138 30.81 -5.99 -25.86
N ARG A 139 31.27 -5.70 -27.04
CA ARG A 139 32.52 -5.01 -27.36
C ARG A 139 32.40 -4.32 -28.73
N PRO A 140 33.31 -3.44 -29.13
CA PRO A 140 33.30 -2.87 -30.46
C PRO A 140 33.08 -3.92 -31.55
N ASN A 141 32.17 -3.69 -32.46
CA ASN A 141 31.78 -4.57 -33.56
C ASN A 141 31.06 -5.88 -33.14
N LEU A 142 30.59 -5.99 -31.90
CA LEU A 142 29.83 -7.14 -31.44
C LEU A 142 28.57 -6.65 -30.64
N PRO A 143 27.46 -6.34 -31.32
CA PRO A 143 26.22 -5.96 -30.67
C PRO A 143 25.62 -7.16 -29.91
N SER A 144 24.81 -6.83 -28.88
CA SER A 144 24.02 -7.85 -28.18
C SER A 144 22.88 -8.36 -29.08
N LYS A 145 22.41 -9.59 -28.81
CA LYS A 145 21.20 -10.14 -29.42
C LYS A 145 20.23 -10.59 -28.31
N PRO A 146 18.93 -10.22 -28.40
CA PRO A 146 18.30 -9.33 -29.38
C PRO A 146 18.99 -7.97 -29.47
N TYR A 147 18.92 -7.34 -30.64
CA TYR A 147 19.45 -5.97 -30.78
C TYR A 147 18.80 -5.05 -29.77
N THR A 148 19.63 -4.34 -29.03
CA THR A 148 19.17 -3.51 -27.89
C THR A 148 19.58 -2.09 -28.10
N LEU A 149 18.59 -1.18 -28.11
CA LEU A 149 18.78 0.26 -28.19
C LEU A 149 18.77 0.85 -26.78
N LEU A 150 19.88 1.42 -26.35
CA LEU A 150 19.97 2.20 -25.12
C LEU A 150 19.50 3.62 -25.36
N VAL A 151 18.57 4.11 -24.53
CA VAL A 151 18.06 5.50 -24.56
C VAL A 151 18.31 6.17 -23.21
N PRO A 152 19.12 7.25 -23.14
CA PRO A 152 19.31 8.00 -21.92
C PRO A 152 18.03 8.72 -21.48
N LYS A 153 17.60 8.57 -20.23
CA LYS A 153 16.46 9.31 -19.64
C LYS A 153 16.85 10.72 -19.17
N VAL A 154 18.13 10.97 -18.95
CA VAL A 154 18.66 12.28 -18.58
C VAL A 154 19.37 12.90 -19.75
N THR A 155 19.31 14.22 -19.86
CA THR A 155 20.04 14.95 -20.89
C THR A 155 21.54 14.83 -20.69
N VAL A 156 22.23 14.28 -21.65
CA VAL A 156 23.71 14.23 -21.70
C VAL A 156 24.24 15.65 -22.00
N LYS A 157 24.89 16.28 -21.02
CA LYS A 157 25.33 17.67 -21.10
C LYS A 157 26.83 17.81 -21.42
N ASN A 158 27.60 16.81 -21.09
CA ASN A 158 29.06 16.85 -21.18
C ASN A 158 29.64 15.45 -21.42
N MET A 159 30.95 15.36 -21.60
CA MET A 159 31.65 14.09 -21.86
C MET A 159 31.68 13.15 -20.66
N ASP A 160 31.59 13.67 -19.43
CA ASP A 160 31.51 12.85 -18.22
C ASP A 160 30.17 12.12 -18.14
N ASP A 161 29.06 12.81 -18.40
CA ASP A 161 27.73 12.19 -18.50
C ASP A 161 27.70 11.15 -19.63
N ALA A 162 28.28 11.48 -20.78
CA ALA A 162 28.40 10.55 -21.91
C ALA A 162 29.24 9.30 -21.52
N GLY A 163 30.33 9.49 -20.78
CA GLY A 163 31.19 8.40 -20.32
C GLY A 163 30.47 7.40 -19.40
N LYS A 164 29.60 7.89 -18.49
CA LYS A 164 28.80 7.02 -17.60
C LYS A 164 27.79 6.18 -18.37
N ILE A 165 27.15 6.76 -19.36
CA ILE A 165 26.07 6.14 -20.14
C ILE A 165 26.64 5.19 -21.18
N PHE A 166 27.58 5.66 -22.01
CA PHE A 166 28.14 4.89 -23.12
C PHE A 166 29.29 3.96 -22.72
N GLY A 167 29.79 4.07 -21.48
CA GLY A 167 30.73 3.17 -20.86
C GLY A 167 30.05 2.09 -20.01
N PRO A 168 30.04 2.25 -18.68
CA PRO A 168 29.60 1.20 -17.75
C PRO A 168 28.14 0.80 -17.92
N ALA A 169 27.22 1.75 -18.15
CA ALA A 169 25.82 1.43 -18.29
C ALA A 169 25.51 0.64 -19.57
N GLN A 170 26.08 1.07 -20.70
CA GLN A 170 25.93 0.38 -21.99
C GLN A 170 26.51 -1.04 -21.91
N ALA A 171 27.72 -1.21 -21.35
CA ALA A 171 28.34 -2.52 -21.20
C ALA A 171 27.52 -3.45 -20.29
N ALA A 172 26.95 -2.89 -19.20
CA ALA A 172 26.07 -3.62 -18.28
C ALA A 172 24.80 -4.15 -18.96
N ILE A 173 24.15 -3.29 -19.76
CA ILE A 173 22.93 -3.66 -20.49
C ILE A 173 23.22 -4.75 -21.52
N ALA A 174 24.25 -4.58 -22.33
CA ALA A 174 24.62 -5.57 -23.33
C ALA A 174 24.93 -6.94 -22.70
N LYS A 175 25.68 -6.95 -21.58
CA LYS A 175 25.97 -8.17 -20.82
C LYS A 175 24.70 -8.78 -20.21
N ALA A 176 23.83 -7.96 -19.60
CA ALA A 176 22.58 -8.44 -19.01
C ALA A 176 21.66 -9.10 -20.04
N VAL A 177 21.57 -8.54 -21.25
CA VAL A 177 20.82 -9.14 -22.36
C VAL A 177 21.42 -10.48 -22.77
N ALA A 178 22.75 -10.54 -22.97
CA ALA A 178 23.42 -11.77 -23.35
C ALA A 178 23.25 -12.89 -22.31
N ASP A 179 23.44 -12.57 -21.02
CA ASP A 179 23.25 -13.53 -19.93
C ASP A 179 21.78 -13.97 -19.80
N SER A 180 20.83 -13.07 -20.06
CA SER A 180 19.41 -13.42 -20.07
C SER A 180 19.04 -14.40 -21.19
N VAL A 181 19.75 -14.38 -22.31
CA VAL A 181 19.62 -15.37 -23.38
C VAL A 181 20.27 -16.69 -22.96
N GLU A 182 21.48 -16.64 -22.37
CA GLU A 182 22.19 -17.81 -21.90
C GLU A 182 21.39 -18.57 -20.83
N GLU A 183 20.81 -17.87 -19.89
CA GLU A 183 19.98 -18.41 -18.79
C GLU A 183 18.58 -18.82 -19.23
N GLY A 184 18.17 -18.55 -20.48
CA GLY A 184 16.86 -18.90 -21.02
C GLY A 184 15.72 -17.97 -20.56
N ILE A 185 16.02 -16.83 -19.93
CA ILE A 185 15.04 -15.78 -19.65
C ILE A 185 14.48 -15.26 -20.98
N ILE A 186 15.37 -14.90 -21.93
CA ILE A 186 15.00 -14.60 -23.31
C ILE A 186 15.09 -15.89 -24.11
N PRO A 187 14.02 -16.33 -24.80
CA PRO A 187 14.06 -17.54 -25.63
C PRO A 187 15.10 -17.40 -26.77
N ARG A 188 15.95 -18.41 -26.93
CA ARG A 188 17.03 -18.41 -27.94
C ARG A 188 16.52 -18.33 -29.38
N ASP A 189 15.36 -18.89 -29.64
CA ASP A 189 14.69 -18.87 -30.95
C ASP A 189 14.12 -17.48 -31.31
N LYS A 190 14.07 -16.53 -30.36
CA LYS A 190 13.56 -15.19 -30.55
C LYS A 190 14.64 -14.11 -30.71
N VAL A 191 15.90 -14.44 -30.56
CA VAL A 191 16.99 -13.44 -30.53
C VAL A 191 17.17 -12.66 -31.84
N ASP A 192 16.76 -13.20 -32.97
CA ASP A 192 16.80 -12.54 -34.27
C ASP A 192 15.46 -11.90 -34.68
N ASP A 193 14.36 -12.32 -34.04
CA ASP A 193 13.01 -11.85 -34.32
C ASP A 193 12.59 -10.69 -33.39
N TRP A 194 13.19 -10.59 -32.22
CA TRP A 194 12.89 -9.55 -31.24
C TRP A 194 13.93 -8.44 -31.24
N VAL A 195 13.51 -7.28 -30.74
CA VAL A 195 14.37 -6.13 -30.41
C VAL A 195 14.02 -5.61 -29.02
N ILE A 196 14.97 -4.90 -28.42
CA ILE A 196 14.83 -4.32 -27.09
C ILE A 196 15.10 -2.82 -27.17
N ILE A 197 14.24 -2.00 -26.56
CA ILE A 197 14.52 -0.59 -26.25
C ILE A 197 14.69 -0.53 -24.74
N CYS A 198 15.85 -0.11 -24.29
CA CYS A 198 16.22 -0.02 -22.90
C CYS A 198 16.50 1.44 -22.52
N SER A 199 15.57 2.06 -21.81
CA SER A 199 15.71 3.43 -21.32
C SER A 199 16.34 3.40 -19.94
N VAL A 200 17.40 4.22 -19.74
CA VAL A 200 18.19 4.22 -18.50
C VAL A 200 18.26 5.59 -17.86
N PHE A 201 18.06 5.61 -16.56
CA PHE A 201 18.36 6.76 -15.72
C PHE A 201 19.71 6.56 -15.05
N ILE A 202 20.61 7.52 -15.23
CA ILE A 202 21.88 7.60 -14.51
C ILE A 202 21.97 8.97 -13.86
N HIS A 203 22.16 9.00 -12.55
CA HIS A 203 22.24 10.26 -11.85
C HIS A 203 23.47 11.05 -12.30
N PRO A 204 23.36 12.35 -12.63
CA PRO A 204 24.51 13.16 -13.10
C PRO A 204 25.69 13.21 -12.14
N GLN A 205 25.43 13.09 -10.83
CA GLN A 205 26.46 13.09 -9.78
C GLN A 205 26.99 11.69 -9.43
N ALA A 206 26.61 10.64 -10.18
CA ALA A 206 27.21 9.32 -10.00
C ALA A 206 28.71 9.37 -10.36
N THR A 207 29.56 8.77 -9.53
CA THR A 207 31.01 8.78 -9.68
C THR A 207 31.64 7.40 -9.71
N ASP A 208 30.99 6.42 -9.09
CA ASP A 208 31.46 5.05 -9.02
C ASP A 208 30.99 4.25 -10.27
N PHE A 209 31.84 4.18 -11.29
CA PHE A 209 31.56 3.47 -12.54
C PHE A 209 31.31 1.96 -12.34
N ARG A 210 31.88 1.37 -11.29
CA ARG A 210 31.65 -0.05 -10.99
C ARG A 210 30.25 -0.26 -10.44
N LYS A 211 29.78 0.59 -9.54
CA LYS A 211 28.41 0.56 -9.06
C LYS A 211 27.42 0.88 -10.17
N VAL A 212 27.69 1.89 -11.02
CA VAL A 212 26.88 2.17 -12.21
C VAL A 212 26.73 0.93 -13.08
N TYR A 213 27.84 0.20 -13.35
CA TYR A 213 27.77 -1.07 -14.09
C TYR A 213 26.93 -2.11 -13.37
N MET A 214 27.22 -2.39 -12.09
CA MET A 214 26.57 -3.46 -11.34
C MET A 214 25.05 -3.23 -11.22
N TYR A 215 24.65 -2.02 -10.88
CA TYR A 215 23.23 -1.70 -10.69
C TYR A 215 22.46 -1.70 -12.01
N ASN A 216 23.05 -1.17 -13.10
CA ASN A 216 22.40 -1.23 -14.41
C ASN A 216 22.33 -2.67 -14.96
N TYR A 217 23.32 -3.51 -14.70
CA TYR A 217 23.27 -4.94 -15.04
C TYR A 217 22.11 -5.63 -14.32
N SER A 218 22.06 -5.49 -13.01
CA SER A 218 21.03 -6.14 -12.19
C SER A 218 19.63 -5.58 -12.48
N ALA A 219 19.50 -4.26 -12.68
CA ALA A 219 18.23 -3.64 -13.04
C ALA A 219 17.73 -4.12 -14.42
N THR A 220 18.63 -4.21 -15.41
CA THR A 220 18.27 -4.71 -16.74
C THR A 220 17.81 -6.17 -16.69
N LYS A 221 18.55 -7.05 -15.98
CA LYS A 221 18.10 -8.45 -15.81
C LYS A 221 16.76 -8.56 -15.15
N LEU A 222 16.53 -7.80 -14.08
CA LEU A 222 15.25 -7.79 -13.36
C LEU A 222 14.12 -7.26 -14.25
N ALA A 223 14.35 -6.17 -14.98
CA ALA A 223 13.36 -5.60 -15.91
C ALA A 223 13.02 -6.58 -17.05
N LEU A 224 14.00 -7.28 -17.63
CA LEU A 224 13.78 -8.34 -18.61
C LEU A 224 12.94 -9.48 -18.03
N LYS A 225 13.29 -9.98 -16.84
CA LYS A 225 12.49 -10.99 -16.16
C LYS A 225 11.06 -10.52 -15.95
N ARG A 226 10.86 -9.31 -15.43
CA ARG A 226 9.53 -8.71 -15.21
C ARG A 226 8.73 -8.56 -16.50
N ALA A 227 9.35 -8.11 -17.58
CA ALA A 227 8.70 -8.01 -18.89
C ALA A 227 8.17 -9.38 -19.36
N LEU A 228 9.01 -10.41 -19.36
CA LEU A 228 8.68 -11.73 -19.84
C LEU A 228 7.69 -12.49 -18.95
N THR A 229 7.62 -12.08 -17.68
CA THR A 229 6.69 -12.63 -16.69
C THR A 229 5.40 -11.81 -16.56
N LYS A 230 5.29 -10.72 -17.31
CA LYS A 230 4.16 -9.77 -17.25
C LYS A 230 3.91 -9.22 -15.82
N TYR A 231 5.00 -9.03 -15.06
CA TYR A 231 4.94 -8.41 -13.74
C TYR A 231 4.71 -6.89 -13.83
N PRO A 232 3.93 -6.29 -12.90
CA PRO A 232 3.21 -6.95 -11.81
C PRO A 232 1.87 -7.52 -12.25
N SER A 233 1.31 -8.46 -11.48
CA SER A 233 -0.09 -8.84 -11.63
C SER A 233 -1.00 -7.70 -11.18
N LEU A 234 -2.24 -7.68 -11.66
CA LEU A 234 -3.23 -6.68 -11.22
C LEU A 234 -3.42 -6.72 -9.70
N GLU A 235 -3.50 -7.90 -9.12
CA GLU A 235 -3.69 -8.12 -7.68
C GLU A 235 -2.51 -7.58 -6.88
N LYS A 236 -1.28 -7.82 -7.36
CA LYS A 236 -0.06 -7.28 -6.74
C LYS A 236 -0.06 -5.75 -6.76
N MET A 237 -0.37 -5.14 -7.91
CA MET A 237 -0.42 -3.69 -8.04
C MET A 237 -1.50 -3.09 -7.12
N LEU A 238 -2.72 -3.67 -7.10
CA LEU A 238 -3.80 -3.21 -6.23
C LEU A 238 -3.50 -3.41 -4.74
N TYR A 239 -2.76 -4.47 -4.39
CA TYR A 239 -2.32 -4.71 -3.02
C TYR A 239 -1.31 -3.68 -2.53
N ASP A 240 -0.35 -3.31 -3.38
CA ASP A 240 0.77 -2.44 -2.99
C ASP A 240 0.49 -0.93 -3.19
N LYS A 241 -0.50 -0.55 -4.02
CA LYS A 241 -0.75 0.86 -4.37
C LYS A 241 -0.91 1.82 -3.17
N ASP A 242 -1.46 1.32 -2.06
CA ASP A 242 -1.71 2.10 -0.84
C ASP A 242 -0.67 1.80 0.27
N ARG A 243 0.34 0.98 -0.01
CA ARG A 243 1.29 0.45 0.98
C ARG A 243 2.74 0.73 0.63
N ALA A 244 3.05 0.89 -0.65
CA ALA A 244 4.41 1.07 -1.10
C ALA A 244 4.95 2.46 -0.74
N LYS A 245 6.16 2.49 -0.21
CA LYS A 245 6.93 3.73 -0.05
C LYS A 245 7.78 3.94 -1.29
N HIS A 246 7.60 5.06 -1.97
CA HIS A 246 8.42 5.38 -3.12
C HIS A 246 9.81 5.82 -2.68
N PRO A 247 10.90 5.14 -3.13
CA PRO A 247 12.25 5.40 -2.61
C PRO A 247 12.73 6.83 -2.82
N ILE A 248 12.39 7.45 -3.95
CA ILE A 248 12.79 8.83 -4.28
C ILE A 248 11.96 9.85 -3.49
N MET A 249 10.65 9.63 -3.33
CA MET A 249 9.80 10.50 -2.51
C MET A 249 10.18 10.43 -1.03
N GLY A 250 10.60 9.26 -0.56
CA GLY A 250 10.99 9.05 0.82
C GLY A 250 9.81 9.00 1.81
N PHE A 251 8.57 9.00 1.34
CA PHE A 251 7.36 8.86 2.14
C PHE A 251 6.28 8.02 1.42
N LYS A 252 5.26 7.59 2.16
CA LYS A 252 4.05 6.94 1.64
C LYS A 252 2.93 7.97 1.53
N VAL A 253 1.94 7.67 0.69
CA VAL A 253 0.61 8.28 0.73
C VAL A 253 -0.32 7.25 1.37
N PRO A 254 -0.58 7.34 2.70
CA PRO A 254 -1.31 6.30 3.41
C PRO A 254 -2.79 6.28 3.02
N ARG A 255 -3.39 5.09 3.03
CA ARG A 255 -4.82 4.85 2.79
C ARG A 255 -5.37 3.85 3.79
N LEU A 256 -6.68 3.95 4.09
CA LEU A 256 -7.36 3.05 5.02
C LEU A 256 -7.84 1.79 4.29
N TRP A 257 -6.93 0.86 4.02
CA TRP A 257 -7.15 -0.31 3.16
C TRP A 257 -7.61 -1.57 3.93
N ARG A 258 -7.30 -1.65 5.24
CA ARG A 258 -7.62 -2.84 6.05
C ARG A 258 -7.84 -2.47 7.52
N PRO A 259 -9.10 -2.25 7.99
CA PRO A 259 -9.37 -2.02 9.40
C PRO A 259 -9.03 -3.25 10.26
N PRO A 260 -8.88 -3.13 11.59
CA PRO A 260 -9.15 -1.90 12.36
C PRO A 260 -7.93 -0.97 12.48
N TYR A 261 -8.19 0.29 12.89
CA TYR A 261 -7.20 1.35 13.11
C TYR A 261 -7.34 1.99 14.47
N LEU A 262 -6.24 2.53 14.99
CA LEU A 262 -6.20 3.38 16.17
C LEU A 262 -5.98 4.83 15.73
N GLN A 263 -6.91 5.74 16.01
CA GLN A 263 -6.79 7.16 15.73
C GLN A 263 -6.49 7.91 17.03
N ILE A 264 -5.37 8.64 17.02
CA ILE A 264 -4.94 9.44 18.16
C ILE A 264 -5.38 10.87 17.96
N SER A 265 -6.32 11.35 18.79
CA SER A 265 -6.83 12.71 18.74
C SER A 265 -5.97 13.67 19.55
N LEU A 266 -5.40 14.68 18.87
CA LEU A 266 -4.53 15.72 19.44
C LEU A 266 -5.38 16.95 19.78
N ASP A 267 -6.17 16.88 20.87
CA ASP A 267 -7.09 17.92 21.28
C ASP A 267 -6.45 19.01 22.15
N ASN A 268 -5.24 18.79 22.62
CA ASN A 268 -4.53 19.80 23.40
C ASN A 268 -4.11 20.98 22.50
N PRO A 269 -4.49 22.23 22.80
CA PRO A 269 -4.13 23.40 22.00
C PRO A 269 -2.67 23.84 22.23
N ASP A 270 -1.74 22.91 22.21
CA ASP A 270 -0.29 23.09 22.33
C ASP A 270 0.40 22.28 21.25
N LEU A 271 0.93 22.97 20.22
CA LEU A 271 1.55 22.34 19.04
C LEU A 271 2.83 21.59 19.40
N GLU A 272 3.66 22.11 20.33
CA GLU A 272 4.89 21.44 20.73
C GLU A 272 4.61 20.15 21.52
N ARG A 273 3.55 20.14 22.32
CA ARG A 273 3.06 18.93 22.97
C ARG A 273 2.54 17.93 21.95
N ALA A 274 1.79 18.37 20.94
CA ALA A 274 1.31 17.51 19.85
C ALA A 274 2.49 16.86 19.09
N LYS A 275 3.54 17.62 18.74
CA LYS A 275 4.77 17.09 18.14
C LYS A 275 5.44 16.03 19.02
N LYS A 276 5.53 16.28 20.35
CA LYS A 276 6.09 15.31 21.30
C LYS A 276 5.28 14.01 21.36
N VAL A 277 3.95 14.08 21.25
CA VAL A 277 3.10 12.89 21.21
C VAL A 277 3.40 12.09 19.93
N ILE A 278 3.39 12.75 18.76
CA ILE A 278 3.65 12.08 17.47
C ILE A 278 5.02 11.42 17.44
N ALA A 279 6.05 12.07 17.98
CA ALA A 279 7.42 11.56 18.01
C ALA A 279 7.57 10.26 18.84
N GLN A 280 6.64 9.98 19.75
CA GLN A 280 6.62 8.78 20.61
C GLN A 280 5.68 7.70 20.12
N LEU A 281 4.97 7.93 18.99
CA LEU A 281 4.10 6.89 18.41
C LEU A 281 4.96 5.78 17.80
N PRO A 282 4.62 4.52 18.02
CA PRO A 282 5.31 3.42 17.36
C PRO A 282 5.04 3.45 15.85
N GLY A 283 6.02 3.00 15.04
CA GLY A 283 5.83 2.86 13.60
C GLY A 283 4.79 1.78 13.31
N SER A 284 3.64 2.18 12.75
CA SER A 284 2.56 1.26 12.37
C SER A 284 1.65 1.90 11.33
N ASP A 285 1.23 1.12 10.33
CA ASP A 285 0.18 1.53 9.36
C ASP A 285 -1.23 1.53 10.00
N ARG A 286 -1.33 1.15 11.29
CA ARG A 286 -2.59 1.11 12.04
C ARG A 286 -2.88 2.38 12.82
N ILE A 287 -1.94 3.33 12.83
CA ILE A 287 -2.09 4.58 13.57
C ILE A 287 -2.51 5.69 12.62
N ILE A 288 -3.59 6.35 13.00
CA ILE A 288 -4.10 7.58 12.39
C ILE A 288 -3.83 8.72 13.37
N VAL A 289 -3.39 9.87 12.88
CA VAL A 289 -3.18 11.07 13.68
C VAL A 289 -4.29 12.08 13.37
N GLU A 290 -5.04 12.48 14.38
CA GLU A 290 -6.07 13.50 14.23
C GLU A 290 -5.58 14.82 14.82
N VAL A 291 -5.60 15.86 14.00
CA VAL A 291 -5.42 17.23 14.44
C VAL A 291 -6.76 17.74 14.93
N GLY A 292 -6.93 17.70 16.25
CA GLY A 292 -8.23 17.95 16.89
C GLY A 292 -8.71 19.39 16.73
N THR A 293 -10.03 19.59 16.82
CA THR A 293 -10.68 20.89 16.68
C THR A 293 -10.04 22.00 17.54
N PRO A 294 -9.71 21.78 18.84
CA PRO A 294 -9.07 22.81 19.65
C PRO A 294 -7.69 23.25 19.13
N LEU A 295 -6.91 22.31 18.61
CA LEU A 295 -5.58 22.60 18.07
C LEU A 295 -5.70 23.40 16.77
N ILE A 296 -6.62 23.01 15.86
CA ILE A 296 -6.87 23.71 14.60
C ILE A 296 -7.41 25.13 14.88
N LYS A 297 -8.34 25.28 15.82
CA LYS A 297 -8.86 26.61 16.20
C LYS A 297 -7.79 27.56 16.72
N ARG A 298 -6.72 27.04 17.32
CA ARG A 298 -5.62 27.86 17.83
C ARG A 298 -4.58 28.21 16.78
N TYR A 299 -4.23 27.26 15.91
CA TYR A 299 -3.09 27.40 14.98
C TYR A 299 -3.48 27.40 13.50
N GLY A 300 -4.74 27.15 13.18
CA GLY A 300 -5.22 26.90 11.83
C GLY A 300 -4.82 25.50 11.33
N THR A 301 -5.25 25.17 10.12
CA THR A 301 -4.95 23.88 9.46
C THR A 301 -3.45 23.70 9.17
N ARG A 302 -2.68 24.80 9.09
CA ARG A 302 -1.22 24.79 8.91
C ARG A 302 -0.48 23.98 9.99
N ALA A 303 -1.09 23.80 11.18
CA ALA A 303 -0.57 22.90 12.20
C ALA A 303 -0.30 21.48 11.67
N MET A 304 -1.06 21.02 10.66
CA MET A 304 -0.85 19.72 10.04
C MET A 304 0.49 19.62 9.31
N ASN A 305 0.90 20.67 8.60
CA ASN A 305 2.20 20.71 7.93
C ASN A 305 3.33 20.59 8.94
N ASP A 306 3.24 21.27 10.10
CA ASP A 306 4.23 21.19 11.18
C ASP A 306 4.28 19.80 11.80
N LEU A 307 3.13 19.18 12.01
CA LEU A 307 3.03 17.84 12.60
C LEU A 307 3.51 16.77 11.61
N ARG A 308 3.25 16.95 10.30
CA ARG A 308 3.74 16.05 9.25
C ARG A 308 5.28 16.05 9.14
N GLN A 309 5.96 17.15 9.48
CA GLN A 309 7.43 17.15 9.56
C GLN A 309 7.94 16.14 10.59
N THR A 310 7.18 15.89 11.67
CA THR A 310 7.55 14.91 12.71
C THR A 310 7.31 13.47 12.24
N ASN A 311 6.25 13.20 11.46
CA ASN A 311 5.95 11.89 10.90
C ASN A 311 5.41 12.01 9.47
N LYS A 312 6.28 11.83 8.48
CA LYS A 312 5.95 12.01 7.05
C LYS A 312 4.98 10.97 6.49
N ASP A 313 4.94 9.79 7.09
CA ASP A 313 4.14 8.65 6.64
C ASP A 313 2.79 8.54 7.38
N ALA A 314 2.49 9.45 8.34
CA ALA A 314 1.25 9.41 9.10
C ALA A 314 0.01 9.68 8.23
N PHE A 315 -1.06 8.92 8.44
CA PHE A 315 -2.40 9.29 7.96
C PHE A 315 -2.94 10.40 8.88
N MET A 316 -3.23 11.58 8.31
CA MET A 316 -3.64 12.76 9.08
C MET A 316 -5.08 13.16 8.81
N VAL A 317 -5.84 13.35 9.90
CA VAL A 317 -7.23 13.78 9.90
C VAL A 317 -7.32 15.23 10.39
N ALA A 318 -7.97 16.11 9.63
CA ALA A 318 -8.31 17.46 10.03
C ALA A 318 -9.72 17.48 10.66
N ASP A 319 -9.79 17.62 11.99
CA ASP A 319 -11.09 17.70 12.68
C ASP A 319 -11.63 19.13 12.69
N LEU A 320 -12.17 19.58 11.55
CA LEU A 320 -12.75 20.91 11.37
C LEU A 320 -14.14 21.04 12.00
N LYS A 321 -14.87 19.92 12.11
CA LYS A 321 -16.29 19.91 12.45
C LYS A 321 -17.08 20.93 11.61
N THR A 322 -16.83 20.89 10.30
CA THR A 322 -17.48 21.75 9.31
C THR A 322 -18.99 21.78 9.48
N LEU A 323 -19.58 22.97 9.58
CA LEU A 323 -21.02 23.19 9.69
C LEU A 323 -21.60 23.91 8.47
N ASP A 324 -20.77 24.64 7.72
CA ASP A 324 -21.11 25.39 6.52
C ASP A 324 -19.93 25.46 5.55
N VAL A 325 -20.14 25.94 4.33
CA VAL A 325 -19.12 26.08 3.26
C VAL A 325 -18.25 24.83 3.03
N GLY A 326 -18.90 23.67 3.04
CA GLY A 326 -18.23 22.35 3.06
C GLY A 326 -17.10 22.21 2.05
N LYS A 327 -17.30 22.65 0.78
CA LYS A 327 -16.26 22.61 -0.24
C LYS A 327 -15.01 23.41 0.14
N VAL A 328 -15.17 24.63 0.63
CA VAL A 328 -14.05 25.54 0.96
C VAL A 328 -13.22 24.99 2.11
N GLU A 329 -13.85 24.44 3.14
CA GLU A 329 -13.12 23.86 4.28
C GLU A 329 -12.36 22.58 3.89
N VAL A 330 -12.92 21.77 2.97
CA VAL A 330 -12.21 20.62 2.40
C VAL A 330 -10.98 21.07 1.61
N ASP A 331 -11.12 22.10 0.76
CA ASP A 331 -9.99 22.65 -0.01
C ASP A 331 -8.86 23.12 0.91
N ILE A 332 -9.18 23.86 1.99
CA ILE A 332 -8.22 24.33 3.00
C ILE A 332 -7.48 23.15 3.66
N ALA A 333 -8.21 22.12 4.10
CA ALA A 333 -7.58 20.96 4.73
C ALA A 333 -6.69 20.19 3.76
N TYR A 334 -7.11 20.06 2.50
CA TYR A 334 -6.34 19.40 1.45
C TYR A 334 -5.04 20.14 1.14
N GLU A 335 -5.08 21.47 1.01
CA GLU A 335 -3.89 22.30 0.78
C GLU A 335 -2.86 22.17 1.90
N ASP A 336 -3.32 21.97 3.15
CA ASP A 336 -2.47 21.71 4.31
C ASP A 336 -2.19 20.20 4.52
N THR A 337 -2.34 19.38 3.48
CA THR A 337 -1.94 17.97 3.42
C THR A 337 -2.76 16.99 4.28
N ALA A 338 -4.04 17.27 4.52
CA ALA A 338 -4.94 16.29 5.15
C ALA A 338 -5.15 15.05 4.26
N ASP A 339 -5.22 13.87 4.87
CA ASP A 339 -5.66 12.63 4.23
C ASP A 339 -7.16 12.39 4.44
N ALA A 340 -7.73 13.03 5.47
CA ALA A 340 -9.16 13.02 5.77
C ALA A 340 -9.58 14.34 6.44
N VAL A 341 -10.85 14.69 6.28
CA VAL A 341 -11.42 15.89 6.87
C VAL A 341 -12.78 15.58 7.50
N VAL A 342 -13.10 16.22 8.64
CA VAL A 342 -14.28 15.92 9.45
C VAL A 342 -15.28 17.06 9.40
N ALA A 343 -16.55 16.74 9.02
CA ALA A 343 -17.70 17.62 9.17
C ALA A 343 -18.55 17.19 10.37
N ALA A 344 -19.27 18.15 10.95
CA ALA A 344 -20.27 17.85 11.97
C ALA A 344 -21.57 17.35 11.33
N GLY A 345 -22.08 16.22 11.78
CA GLY A 345 -23.36 15.64 11.31
C GLY A 345 -24.58 16.52 11.55
N LEU A 346 -24.43 17.57 12.35
CA LEU A 346 -25.43 18.60 12.55
C LEU A 346 -25.59 19.57 11.38
N ALA A 347 -24.62 19.65 10.47
CA ALA A 347 -24.68 20.47 9.28
C ALA A 347 -25.87 20.08 8.37
N PRO A 348 -26.39 21.00 7.56
CA PRO A 348 -27.42 20.69 6.58
C PRO A 348 -26.99 19.59 5.60
N PRO A 349 -27.92 18.75 5.10
CA PRO A 349 -27.56 17.69 4.12
C PRO A 349 -26.84 18.24 2.91
N GLU A 350 -27.19 19.40 2.40
CA GLU A 350 -26.56 20.05 1.24
C GLU A 350 -25.10 20.38 1.49
N THR A 351 -24.78 20.85 2.69
CA THR A 351 -23.39 21.12 3.11
C THR A 351 -22.60 19.81 3.21
N LEU A 352 -23.18 18.76 3.81
CA LEU A 352 -22.54 17.46 3.95
C LEU A 352 -22.32 16.79 2.59
N ASP A 353 -23.30 16.88 1.66
CA ASP A 353 -23.15 16.36 0.30
C ASP A 353 -22.01 17.07 -0.45
N SER A 354 -21.96 18.41 -0.38
CA SER A 354 -20.90 19.20 -1.00
C SER A 354 -19.52 18.88 -0.39
N PHE A 355 -19.47 18.70 0.92
CA PHE A 355 -18.26 18.34 1.67
C PHE A 355 -17.73 16.95 1.25
N VAL A 356 -18.57 15.92 1.27
CA VAL A 356 -18.18 14.55 0.89
C VAL A 356 -17.80 14.47 -0.59
N HIS A 357 -18.57 15.16 -1.45
CA HIS A 357 -18.27 15.23 -2.88
C HIS A 357 -16.88 15.80 -3.14
N GLU A 358 -16.55 16.93 -2.51
CA GLU A 358 -15.28 17.60 -2.69
C GLU A 358 -14.10 16.79 -2.11
N ALA A 359 -14.26 16.20 -0.91
CA ALA A 359 -13.25 15.31 -0.34
C ALA A 359 -12.92 14.16 -1.30
N ARG A 360 -13.94 13.53 -1.88
CA ARG A 360 -13.79 12.44 -2.83
C ARG A 360 -13.16 12.91 -4.15
N ARG A 361 -13.51 14.10 -4.65
CA ARG A 361 -12.93 14.72 -5.84
C ARG A 361 -11.42 14.95 -5.67
N LEU A 362 -10.99 15.37 -4.49
CA LEU A 362 -9.59 15.60 -4.15
C LEU A 362 -8.83 14.31 -3.75
N GLY A 363 -9.55 13.20 -3.59
CA GLY A 363 -8.96 11.91 -3.24
C GLY A 363 -8.60 11.77 -1.76
N ILE A 364 -9.17 12.57 -0.86
CA ILE A 364 -9.10 12.43 0.59
C ILE A 364 -10.41 11.88 1.16
N TYR A 365 -10.40 11.44 2.42
CA TYR A 365 -11.57 10.85 3.05
C TYR A 365 -12.52 11.93 3.61
N GLY A 366 -13.80 11.86 3.23
CA GLY A 366 -14.88 12.66 3.83
C GLY A 366 -15.47 11.94 5.05
N VAL A 367 -15.29 12.52 6.22
CA VAL A 367 -15.70 11.96 7.51
C VAL A 367 -16.83 12.79 8.10
N ILE A 368 -17.88 12.14 8.61
CA ILE A 368 -18.98 12.83 9.31
C ILE A 368 -19.03 12.39 10.78
N ASP A 369 -18.86 13.35 11.68
CA ASP A 369 -18.98 13.15 13.13
C ASP A 369 -20.43 13.32 13.59
N MET A 370 -21.01 12.24 14.08
CA MET A 370 -22.42 12.20 14.55
C MET A 370 -22.60 12.67 16.00
N LEU A 371 -21.68 13.48 16.52
CA LEU A 371 -21.81 14.11 17.83
C LEU A 371 -23.13 14.89 17.90
N ASN A 372 -23.98 14.61 18.92
CA ASN A 372 -25.28 15.21 19.15
C ASN A 372 -26.33 15.00 18.04
N VAL A 373 -26.10 14.11 17.08
CA VAL A 373 -27.12 13.71 16.11
C VAL A 373 -28.04 12.67 16.75
N GLU A 374 -29.34 12.99 16.89
CA GLU A 374 -30.33 12.13 17.56
C GLU A 374 -30.59 10.86 16.74
N ASP A 375 -31.00 11.02 15.48
CA ASP A 375 -31.23 9.89 14.55
C ASP A 375 -30.15 9.85 13.44
N ILE A 376 -29.11 9.07 13.70
CA ILE A 376 -27.99 8.90 12.78
C ILE A 376 -28.43 8.22 11.47
N VAL A 377 -29.37 7.27 11.55
CA VAL A 377 -29.85 6.55 10.37
C VAL A 377 -30.65 7.47 9.45
N ALA A 378 -31.55 8.27 10.03
CA ALA A 378 -32.32 9.27 9.27
C ALA A 378 -31.37 10.30 8.62
N LYS A 379 -30.38 10.80 9.38
CA LYS A 379 -29.40 11.76 8.88
C LYS A 379 -28.62 11.18 7.69
N LEU A 380 -28.06 9.97 7.82
CA LEU A 380 -27.31 9.33 6.73
C LEU A 380 -28.19 9.00 5.51
N LYS A 381 -29.46 8.68 5.71
CA LYS A 381 -30.42 8.48 4.61
C LYS A 381 -30.78 9.76 3.85
N SER A 382 -30.68 10.93 4.50
CA SER A 382 -30.93 12.21 3.85
C SER A 382 -29.83 12.68 2.92
N LEU A 383 -28.64 12.04 2.97
CA LEU A 383 -27.49 12.39 2.16
C LEU A 383 -27.54 11.72 0.78
N LYS A 384 -27.17 12.48 -0.27
CA LYS A 384 -26.94 11.98 -1.63
C LYS A 384 -25.55 11.38 -1.74
N GLU A 385 -24.55 12.02 -1.13
CA GLU A 385 -23.16 11.58 -1.06
C GLU A 385 -22.89 10.90 0.28
N PHE A 386 -22.64 9.58 0.28
CA PHE A 386 -22.41 8.83 1.51
C PHE A 386 -20.96 9.01 1.97
N PRO A 387 -20.68 9.32 3.26
CA PRO A 387 -19.33 9.53 3.75
C PRO A 387 -18.46 8.26 3.70
N ASP A 388 -17.15 8.45 3.66
CA ASP A 388 -16.19 7.35 3.74
C ASP A 388 -16.05 6.81 5.16
N VAL A 389 -16.20 7.68 6.17
CA VAL A 389 -16.16 7.33 7.59
C VAL A 389 -17.32 8.03 8.34
N VAL A 390 -17.96 7.28 9.23
CA VAL A 390 -18.98 7.80 10.18
C VAL A 390 -18.42 7.67 11.60
N ILE A 391 -18.32 8.76 12.33
CA ILE A 391 -17.88 8.75 13.73
C ILE A 391 -19.11 8.69 14.66
N LEU A 392 -19.16 7.64 15.48
CA LEU A 392 -20.08 7.53 16.61
C LEU A 392 -19.41 8.17 17.83
N HIS A 393 -19.78 9.39 18.13
CA HIS A 393 -19.08 10.20 19.11
C HIS A 393 -19.97 10.46 20.34
N ARG A 394 -19.43 10.16 21.53
CA ARG A 394 -19.96 10.60 22.79
C ARG A 394 -19.18 11.83 23.28
N GLY A 395 -19.84 12.95 23.44
CA GLY A 395 -19.22 14.20 23.89
C GLY A 395 -18.51 14.04 25.26
N ILE A 396 -17.42 14.77 25.46
CA ILE A 396 -16.64 14.78 26.73
C ILE A 396 -17.54 15.13 27.92
N ASP A 397 -18.43 16.11 27.76
CA ASP A 397 -19.35 16.55 28.81
C ASP A 397 -20.44 15.51 29.12
N GLN A 398 -20.59 14.47 28.31
CA GLN A 398 -21.56 13.39 28.42
C GLN A 398 -20.93 12.05 28.91
N GLU A 399 -19.65 11.99 29.15
CA GLU A 399 -18.93 10.77 29.52
C GLU A 399 -19.38 10.12 30.84
N THR A 400 -20.11 10.84 31.69
CA THR A 400 -20.66 10.36 32.98
C THR A 400 -21.91 9.49 32.83
N GLY A 401 -22.48 9.33 31.63
CA GLY A 401 -23.68 8.53 31.35
C GLY A 401 -23.37 7.00 31.28
N LYS A 402 -24.32 6.19 31.80
CA LYS A 402 -24.15 4.71 31.95
C LYS A 402 -24.29 3.88 30.66
N THR A 403 -24.66 4.44 29.51
CA THR A 403 -24.84 3.69 28.26
C THR A 403 -23.72 3.99 27.27
N SER A 404 -22.98 2.98 26.84
CA SER A 404 -21.86 3.12 25.91
C SER A 404 -22.29 3.56 24.51
N GLY A 405 -23.54 3.37 24.11
CA GLY A 405 -24.06 3.68 22.78
C GLY A 405 -23.45 2.85 21.65
N LEU A 406 -22.59 1.90 21.96
CA LEU A 406 -21.87 1.05 21.01
C LEU A 406 -22.80 0.15 20.18
N GLU A 407 -23.99 -0.19 20.69
CA GLU A 407 -25.00 -0.96 19.94
C GLU A 407 -25.43 -0.28 18.64
N ARG A 408 -25.28 1.04 18.53
CA ARG A 408 -25.55 1.82 17.31
C ARG A 408 -24.69 1.34 16.13
N ILE A 409 -23.51 0.75 16.39
CA ILE A 409 -22.64 0.18 15.35
C ILE A 409 -23.43 -0.86 14.53
N LYS A 410 -24.07 -1.82 15.21
CA LYS A 410 -24.84 -2.87 14.55
C LYS A 410 -26.04 -2.31 13.78
N ILE A 411 -26.74 -1.34 14.35
CA ILE A 411 -27.90 -0.70 13.72
C ILE A 411 -27.47 -0.03 12.40
N ILE A 412 -26.37 0.72 12.41
CA ILE A 412 -25.86 1.41 11.22
C ILE A 412 -25.36 0.40 10.18
N ARG A 413 -24.63 -0.63 10.59
CA ARG A 413 -24.18 -1.70 9.68
C ARG A 413 -25.34 -2.40 8.98
N GLN A 414 -26.42 -2.69 9.71
CA GLN A 414 -27.62 -3.30 9.15
C GLN A 414 -28.38 -2.35 8.20
N ALA A 415 -28.54 -1.09 8.62
CA ALA A 415 -29.26 -0.09 7.81
C ALA A 415 -28.57 0.22 6.47
N PHE A 416 -27.24 0.08 6.40
CA PHE A 416 -26.41 0.41 5.23
C PHE A 416 -25.52 -0.75 4.78
N SER A 417 -26.01 -1.98 4.86
CA SER A 417 -25.27 -3.19 4.51
C SER A 417 -24.76 -3.23 3.05
N ASN A 418 -25.39 -2.46 2.16
CA ASN A 418 -25.01 -2.33 0.75
C ASN A 418 -24.00 -1.20 0.47
N LYS A 419 -23.59 -0.44 1.50
CA LYS A 419 -22.62 0.66 1.38
C LYS A 419 -21.25 0.23 1.93
N LYS A 420 -20.19 0.71 1.29
CA LYS A 420 -18.82 0.57 1.80
C LYS A 420 -18.43 1.84 2.52
N PHE A 421 -18.18 1.75 3.81
CA PHE A 421 -17.74 2.85 4.68
C PHE A 421 -17.14 2.30 5.96
N LEU A 422 -16.39 3.13 6.66
CA LEU A 422 -15.80 2.80 7.95
C LEU A 422 -16.63 3.40 9.09
N ILE A 423 -16.71 2.69 10.22
CA ILE A 423 -17.31 3.21 11.45
C ILE A 423 -16.21 3.47 12.46
N ALA A 424 -16.10 4.72 12.89
CA ALA A 424 -15.22 5.15 13.96
C ALA A 424 -16.00 5.34 15.26
N VAL A 425 -15.35 5.10 16.40
CA VAL A 425 -15.94 5.31 17.73
C VAL A 425 -15.06 6.24 18.54
N ALA A 426 -15.66 7.28 19.15
CA ALA A 426 -14.98 8.30 19.94
C ALA A 426 -15.71 8.59 21.26
N GLY A 427 -14.98 9.21 22.21
CA GLY A 427 -15.49 9.70 23.49
C GLY A 427 -15.22 8.77 24.66
N GLY A 428 -14.20 9.09 25.47
CA GLY A 428 -13.83 8.37 26.69
C GLY A 428 -13.40 6.92 26.46
N ILE A 429 -12.79 6.62 25.32
CA ILE A 429 -12.37 5.26 24.96
C ILE A 429 -11.15 4.85 25.77
N VAL A 430 -11.26 3.67 26.40
CA VAL A 430 -10.19 2.93 27.11
C VAL A 430 -10.04 1.55 26.47
N PRO A 431 -8.96 0.76 26.74
CA PRO A 431 -8.75 -0.54 26.10
C PRO A 431 -9.96 -1.49 26.19
N GLU A 432 -10.66 -1.52 27.31
CA GLU A 432 -11.81 -2.38 27.53
C GLU A 432 -12.98 -2.02 26.60
N THR A 433 -13.33 -0.73 26.52
CA THR A 433 -14.41 -0.26 25.64
C THR A 433 -14.01 -0.30 24.16
N ALA A 434 -12.72 -0.12 23.85
CA ALA A 434 -12.18 -0.31 22.51
C ALA A 434 -12.36 -1.75 22.02
N LYS A 435 -12.07 -2.74 22.88
CA LYS A 435 -12.27 -4.15 22.58
C LYS A 435 -13.73 -4.46 22.27
N GLU A 436 -14.65 -4.01 23.11
CA GLU A 436 -16.10 -4.15 22.89
C GLU A 436 -16.54 -3.52 21.56
N ALA A 437 -16.08 -2.29 21.25
CA ALA A 437 -16.40 -1.61 20.00
C ALA A 437 -15.90 -2.39 18.77
N LEU A 438 -14.70 -2.97 18.83
CA LEU A 438 -14.12 -3.79 17.76
C LEU A 438 -14.92 -5.09 17.55
N GLU A 439 -15.34 -5.73 18.62
CA GLU A 439 -16.20 -6.94 18.60
C GLU A 439 -17.60 -6.63 17.99
N LEU A 440 -18.09 -5.41 18.16
CA LEU A 440 -19.34 -4.94 17.58
C LEU A 440 -19.20 -4.50 16.11
N GLY A 441 -17.98 -4.42 15.57
CA GLY A 441 -17.70 -4.12 14.18
C GLY A 441 -17.26 -2.68 13.90
N ALA A 442 -16.70 -1.98 14.90
CA ALA A 442 -16.00 -0.72 14.67
C ALA A 442 -14.72 -0.95 13.84
N ASP A 443 -14.41 -0.03 12.94
CA ASP A 443 -13.22 -0.06 12.08
C ASP A 443 -12.11 0.86 12.60
N ILE A 444 -12.47 1.92 13.33
CA ILE A 444 -11.53 2.91 13.86
C ILE A 444 -11.88 3.19 15.32
N ILE A 445 -10.89 3.15 16.18
CA ILE A 445 -11.00 3.53 17.58
C ILE A 445 -10.29 4.87 17.77
N ILE A 446 -11.03 5.90 18.17
CA ILE A 446 -10.50 7.26 18.38
C ILE A 446 -10.21 7.46 19.87
N VAL A 447 -8.94 7.72 20.18
CA VAL A 447 -8.46 7.87 21.56
C VAL A 447 -7.73 9.20 21.73
N GLY A 448 -8.17 10.00 22.69
CA GLY A 448 -7.53 11.27 23.03
C GLY A 448 -6.70 11.17 24.32
N ARG A 449 -7.30 11.55 25.44
CA ARG A 449 -6.62 11.77 26.73
C ARG A 449 -5.87 10.56 27.27
N TYR A 450 -6.39 9.35 27.10
CA TYR A 450 -5.74 8.12 27.56
C TYR A 450 -4.29 8.02 27.05
N VAL A 451 -4.08 8.37 25.79
CA VAL A 451 -2.76 8.37 25.15
C VAL A 451 -2.03 9.68 25.37
N THR A 452 -2.67 10.83 25.04
CA THR A 452 -2.00 12.13 25.01
C THR A 452 -1.61 12.68 26.37
N GLN A 453 -2.20 12.17 27.46
CA GLN A 453 -1.88 12.52 28.84
C GLN A 453 -1.08 11.41 29.57
N SER A 454 -0.81 10.30 28.90
CA SER A 454 0.02 9.22 29.48
C SER A 454 1.46 9.70 29.73
N LYS A 455 2.07 9.16 30.78
CA LYS A 455 3.52 9.33 31.05
C LYS A 455 4.37 8.52 30.07
N ASP A 456 3.83 7.42 29.58
CA ASP A 456 4.42 6.52 28.58
C ASP A 456 3.44 6.39 27.42
N ILE A 457 3.63 7.24 26.41
CA ILE A 457 2.75 7.33 25.23
C ILE A 457 2.84 6.06 24.38
N GLU A 458 4.06 5.56 24.18
CA GLU A 458 4.28 4.35 23.39
C GLU A 458 3.56 3.15 24.01
N ARG A 459 3.67 2.98 25.31
CA ARG A 459 2.98 1.91 26.05
C ARG A 459 1.46 2.05 25.94
N ALA A 460 0.93 3.25 26.16
CA ALA A 460 -0.50 3.51 26.08
C ALA A 460 -1.05 3.23 24.66
N VAL A 461 -0.29 3.49 23.61
CA VAL A 461 -0.68 3.15 22.22
C VAL A 461 -0.64 1.65 22.01
N ARG A 462 0.39 0.94 22.52
CA ARG A 462 0.51 -0.51 22.40
C ARG A 462 -0.64 -1.25 23.08
N ASP A 463 -1.15 -0.76 24.19
CA ASP A 463 -2.30 -1.34 24.90
C ASP A 463 -3.53 -1.46 23.95
N PHE A 464 -3.71 -0.53 23.01
CA PHE A 464 -4.75 -0.63 21.98
C PHE A 464 -4.36 -1.49 20.78
N LEU A 465 -3.11 -1.35 20.29
CA LEU A 465 -2.66 -2.10 19.13
C LEU A 465 -2.60 -3.62 19.39
N GLU A 466 -2.48 -4.04 20.63
CA GLU A 466 -2.48 -5.43 21.04
C GLU A 466 -3.89 -6.04 21.20
N LEU A 467 -4.96 -5.23 21.08
CA LEU A 467 -6.35 -5.72 21.24
C LEU A 467 -6.75 -6.71 20.16
N THR A 468 -6.18 -6.64 18.96
CA THR A 468 -6.48 -7.57 17.88
C THR A 468 -5.21 -8.13 17.24
N PRO A 469 -5.24 -9.43 16.80
CA PRO A 469 -4.12 -10.00 16.05
C PRO A 469 -3.74 -9.20 14.82
N THR A 470 -4.72 -8.62 14.12
CA THR A 470 -4.51 -7.83 12.91
C THR A 470 -3.72 -6.55 13.17
N MET A 471 -3.98 -5.86 14.28
CA MET A 471 -3.22 -4.66 14.67
C MET A 471 -1.81 -5.01 15.14
N ARG A 472 -1.67 -6.12 15.86
CA ARG A 472 -0.39 -6.64 16.38
C ARG A 472 0.55 -7.11 15.27
N GLU A 473 0.03 -7.81 14.26
CA GLU A 473 0.82 -8.30 13.12
C GLU A 473 1.56 -7.18 12.38
N ASP A 474 0.94 -6.00 12.28
CA ASP A 474 1.55 -4.86 11.57
C ASP A 474 2.66 -4.18 12.37
N ILE A 475 2.62 -4.23 13.70
CA ILE A 475 3.73 -3.76 14.55
C ILE A 475 4.97 -4.64 14.34
N ASP A 476 4.78 -5.96 14.26
CA ASP A 476 5.88 -6.90 14.09
C ASP A 476 6.50 -6.82 12.67
N LEU A 477 5.69 -6.50 11.65
CA LEU A 477 6.17 -6.27 10.27
C LEU A 477 7.12 -5.07 10.17
N TYR A 478 6.88 -4.01 10.92
CA TYR A 478 7.77 -2.84 10.95
C TYR A 478 9.09 -3.09 11.68
N ARG A 479 9.11 -4.01 12.65
CA ARG A 479 10.36 -4.39 13.35
C ARG A 479 11.31 -5.20 12.47
N VAL A 480 10.79 -5.95 11.52
CA VAL A 480 11.60 -6.82 10.62
C VAL A 480 12.26 -6.03 9.48
N HIS A 481 11.79 -4.82 9.17
CA HIS A 481 12.30 -4.00 8.06
C HIS A 481 13.23 -2.85 8.48
N THR A 482 13.55 -2.75 9.74
CA THR A 482 14.50 -1.76 10.31
C THR A 482 15.81 -2.38 10.77
N GLU A 483 16.02 -3.68 10.57
CA GLU A 483 17.30 -4.37 10.80
C GLU A 483 18.04 -4.66 9.48
#